data_3eeef223d2593be0fbdde04e4f77e331
#
_entry.id   3eeef223d2593be0fbdde04e4f77e331
#
_cell.length_a   1.000
_cell.length_b   1.000
_cell.length_c   1.000
_cell.angle_alpha   90.00
_cell.angle_beta   90.00
_cell.angle_gamma   90.00
#
_symmetry.space_group_name_H-M   'P 1'
#
loop_
_entity.id
_entity.type
_entity.pdbx_description
1 polymer ?
#
loop_
_entity_poly.entity_id
_entity_poly.type
_entity_poly.pdbx_seq_one_letter_code
_entity_poly.pdbx_strand_id
1 'polypeptide(L)'
;MPEGESPERYALLVTPAAVVCAAANDAGLFYGAQTVAQLIRANRRGTSLPCLVIADWPSLRWRCFQDDLTRGPSSRLETLQREVALGAGLKMNLFTYYMEHQFAFQKHPLIGPKDGSLEPGELQALVEFGRQRWLDILGNQQSFGHFEDILQ
;
A
#
# COMPACT_ATOMS: atom_id res chain seq x y z
N MET A 1 -12.54 6.21 -14.72
CA MET A 1 -12.48 7.68 -14.84
C MET A 1 -12.22 8.01 -16.30
N PRO A 2 -12.70 9.13 -16.83
CA PRO A 2 -12.35 9.55 -18.18
C PRO A 2 -10.83 9.68 -18.33
N GLU A 3 -10.35 9.46 -19.54
CA GLU A 3 -8.94 9.49 -19.87
C GLU A 3 -8.34 10.88 -19.55
N GLY A 4 -7.26 10.92 -18.78
CA GLY A 4 -6.55 12.15 -18.43
C GLY A 4 -7.16 13.01 -17.30
N GLU A 5 -8.32 12.67 -16.75
CA GLU A 5 -8.97 13.45 -15.66
C GLU A 5 -8.57 13.01 -14.24
N SER A 6 -7.78 11.94 -14.08
CA SER A 6 -7.37 11.50 -12.77
C SER A 6 -6.48 12.54 -12.08
N PRO A 7 -6.75 12.88 -10.80
CA PRO A 7 -5.85 13.72 -10.02
C PRO A 7 -4.48 13.06 -9.78
N GLU A 8 -4.40 11.73 -9.89
CA GLU A 8 -3.16 10.96 -9.72
C GLU A 8 -2.33 10.85 -11.00
N ARG A 9 -2.72 11.57 -12.08
CA ARG A 9 -1.98 11.59 -13.34
C ARG A 9 -0.60 12.23 -13.19
N TYR A 10 0.35 11.74 -13.97
CA TYR A 10 1.69 12.33 -14.08
C TYR A 10 2.25 12.21 -15.50
N ALA A 11 3.24 13.01 -15.80
CA ALA A 11 4.06 12.91 -16.99
C ALA A 11 5.54 12.77 -16.58
N LEU A 12 6.27 11.90 -17.27
CA LEU A 12 7.68 11.65 -17.05
C LEU A 12 8.44 11.85 -18.36
N LEU A 13 9.48 12.67 -18.32
CA LEU A 13 10.41 12.89 -19.42
C LEU A 13 11.81 12.45 -18.98
N VAL A 14 12.42 11.54 -19.74
CA VAL A 14 13.80 11.13 -19.57
C VAL A 14 14.61 11.56 -20.79
N THR A 15 15.63 12.36 -20.54
CA THR A 15 16.57 12.87 -21.56
C THR A 15 18.00 12.53 -21.14
N PRO A 16 19.01 12.71 -22.01
CA PRO A 16 20.42 12.53 -21.60
C PRO A 16 20.86 13.47 -20.48
N ALA A 17 20.17 14.60 -20.29
CA ALA A 17 20.56 15.63 -19.33
C ALA A 17 19.74 15.57 -18.03
N ALA A 18 18.50 15.05 -18.06
CA ALA A 18 17.60 15.14 -16.91
C ALA A 18 16.48 14.09 -16.94
N VAL A 19 15.96 13.79 -15.76
CA VAL A 19 14.69 13.10 -15.53
C VAL A 19 13.75 14.13 -14.90
N VAL A 20 12.63 14.41 -15.56
CA VAL A 20 11.62 15.37 -15.11
C VAL A 20 10.29 14.65 -14.91
N CYS A 21 9.70 14.79 -13.72
CA CYS A 21 8.36 14.32 -13.44
C CYS A 21 7.46 15.51 -13.10
N ALA A 22 6.31 15.60 -13.75
CA ALA A 22 5.28 16.60 -13.50
C ALA A 22 3.94 15.88 -13.21
N ALA A 23 3.19 16.37 -12.23
CA ALA A 23 1.91 15.79 -11.85
C ALA A 23 0.93 16.89 -11.42
N ALA A 24 -0.37 16.53 -11.35
CA ALA A 24 -1.41 17.42 -10.89
C ALA A 24 -1.40 17.62 -9.36
N ASN A 25 -0.88 16.63 -8.61
CA ASN A 25 -0.76 16.66 -7.16
C ASN A 25 0.39 15.76 -6.68
N ASP A 26 0.60 15.72 -5.35
CA ASP A 26 1.69 14.97 -4.72
C ASP A 26 1.55 13.44 -4.89
N ALA A 27 0.31 12.91 -4.95
CA ALA A 27 0.09 11.48 -5.22
C ALA A 27 0.58 11.11 -6.62
N GLY A 28 0.28 11.93 -7.62
CA GLY A 28 0.80 11.76 -8.99
C GLY A 28 2.33 11.83 -9.05
N LEU A 29 2.95 12.75 -8.30
CA LEU A 29 4.41 12.82 -8.18
C LEU A 29 4.99 11.56 -7.55
N PHE A 30 4.35 11.04 -6.50
CA PHE A 30 4.75 9.78 -5.87
C PHE A 30 4.69 8.62 -6.87
N TYR A 31 3.59 8.49 -7.63
CA TYR A 31 3.46 7.42 -8.64
C TYR A 31 4.43 7.58 -9.81
N GLY A 32 4.72 8.81 -10.20
CA GLY A 32 5.79 9.09 -11.15
C GLY A 32 7.16 8.66 -10.66
N ALA A 33 7.47 8.93 -9.38
CA ALA A 33 8.70 8.46 -8.74
C ALA A 33 8.78 6.92 -8.68
N GLN A 34 7.64 6.21 -8.45
CA GLN A 34 7.63 4.74 -8.52
C GLN A 34 7.98 4.25 -9.94
N THR A 35 7.49 4.94 -10.98
CA THR A 35 7.85 4.60 -12.38
C THR A 35 9.34 4.83 -12.64
N VAL A 36 9.93 5.91 -12.16
CA VAL A 36 11.39 6.13 -12.25
C VAL A 36 12.15 5.00 -11.54
N ALA A 37 11.71 4.61 -10.33
CA ALA A 37 12.33 3.52 -9.59
C ALA A 37 12.22 2.17 -10.34
N GLN A 38 11.10 1.92 -11.04
CA GLN A 38 10.93 0.74 -11.89
C GLN A 38 11.86 0.78 -13.11
N LEU A 39 12.00 1.93 -13.78
CA LEU A 39 12.93 2.12 -14.90
C LEU A 39 14.37 1.87 -14.46
N ILE A 40 14.78 2.40 -13.31
CA ILE A 40 16.12 2.17 -12.77
C ILE A 40 16.35 0.67 -12.51
N ARG A 41 15.39 0.00 -11.86
CA ARG A 41 15.49 -1.45 -11.58
C ARG A 41 15.57 -2.29 -12.85
N ALA A 42 14.76 -1.95 -13.87
CA ALA A 42 14.75 -2.65 -15.15
C ALA A 42 16.09 -2.49 -15.92
N ASN A 43 16.75 -1.34 -15.76
CA ASN A 43 17.99 -1.00 -16.47
C ASN A 43 19.26 -1.13 -15.58
N ARG A 44 19.17 -1.80 -14.43
CA ARG A 44 20.25 -1.89 -13.44
C ARG A 44 21.58 -2.53 -13.93
N ARG A 45 21.53 -3.23 -15.08
CA ARG A 45 22.74 -3.82 -15.71
C ARG A 45 23.40 -2.86 -16.72
N GLY A 46 22.73 -1.74 -17.04
CA GLY A 46 23.27 -0.68 -17.89
C GLY A 46 23.78 0.51 -17.07
N THR A 47 24.39 1.46 -17.74
CA THR A 47 24.91 2.71 -17.16
C THR A 47 24.00 3.90 -17.43
N SER A 48 22.88 3.71 -18.13
CA SER A 48 21.97 4.77 -18.54
C SER A 48 20.51 4.30 -18.53
N LEU A 49 19.59 5.24 -18.45
CA LEU A 49 18.17 5.05 -18.70
C LEU A 49 17.83 5.34 -20.16
N PRO A 50 16.85 4.65 -20.75
CA PRO A 50 16.37 5.00 -22.09
C PRO A 50 15.73 6.40 -22.09
N CYS A 51 16.00 7.20 -23.10
CA CYS A 51 15.25 8.44 -23.33
C CYS A 51 13.82 8.10 -23.73
N LEU A 52 12.85 8.67 -23.01
CA LEU A 52 11.42 8.37 -23.24
C LEU A 52 10.52 9.47 -22.66
N VAL A 53 9.25 9.44 -23.09
CA VAL A 53 8.15 10.21 -22.50
C VAL A 53 7.07 9.23 -22.07
N ILE A 54 6.59 9.39 -20.85
CA ILE A 54 5.44 8.63 -20.29
C ILE A 54 4.39 9.64 -19.86
N ALA A 55 3.14 9.43 -20.28
CA ALA A 55 1.97 10.03 -19.66
C ALA A 55 1.12 8.88 -19.09
N ASP A 56 0.83 8.90 -17.80
CA ASP A 56 0.19 7.80 -17.11
C ASP A 56 -0.86 8.31 -16.10
N TRP A 57 -1.94 7.56 -15.97
CA TRP A 57 -3.02 7.78 -15.03
C TRP A 57 -3.70 6.44 -14.68
N PRO A 58 -4.27 6.29 -13.48
CA PRO A 58 -4.95 5.07 -13.12
C PRO A 58 -6.29 4.94 -13.84
N SER A 59 -6.57 3.76 -14.41
CA SER A 59 -7.87 3.39 -14.96
C SER A 59 -8.89 3.07 -13.87
N LEU A 60 -8.43 2.64 -12.68
CA LEU A 60 -9.25 2.31 -11.53
C LEU A 60 -8.97 3.30 -10.39
N ARG A 61 -10.05 3.84 -9.80
CA ARG A 61 -9.94 4.70 -8.62
C ARG A 61 -9.32 3.96 -7.43
N TRP A 62 -9.78 2.75 -7.16
CA TRP A 62 -9.28 1.90 -6.07
C TRP A 62 -8.47 0.75 -6.63
N ARG A 63 -7.26 0.62 -6.14
CA ARG A 63 -6.31 -0.45 -6.46
C ARG A 63 -5.96 -1.10 -5.13
N CYS A 64 -6.79 -2.07 -4.76
CA CYS A 64 -6.80 -2.67 -3.43
C CYS A 64 -6.15 -4.06 -3.45
N PHE A 65 -5.49 -4.38 -2.35
CA PHE A 65 -5.13 -5.73 -1.95
C PHE A 65 -5.72 -6.00 -0.57
N GLN A 66 -6.16 -7.23 -0.33
CA GLN A 66 -6.59 -7.69 0.99
C GLN A 66 -5.70 -8.84 1.42
N ASP A 67 -5.13 -8.76 2.61
CA ASP A 67 -4.45 -9.85 3.27
C ASP A 67 -5.29 -10.38 4.43
N ASP A 68 -5.24 -11.71 4.64
CA ASP A 68 -5.95 -12.41 5.70
C ASP A 68 -4.97 -12.79 6.81
N LEU A 69 -5.01 -12.06 7.91
CA LEU A 69 -4.12 -12.26 9.06
C LEU A 69 -4.48 -13.51 9.89
N THR A 70 -5.58 -14.19 9.56
CA THR A 70 -6.15 -15.28 10.39
C THR A 70 -5.94 -16.67 9.80
N ARG A 71 -5.42 -16.79 8.58
CA ARG A 71 -5.26 -18.06 7.85
C ARG A 71 -3.82 -18.56 7.79
N GLY A 72 -3.00 -18.14 8.74
CA GLY A 72 -1.59 -18.51 8.81
C GLY A 72 -0.92 -18.01 10.08
N PRO A 73 0.42 -18.05 10.14
CA PRO A 73 1.15 -17.42 11.24
C PRO A 73 0.87 -15.92 11.28
N SER A 74 0.75 -15.38 12.49
CA SER A 74 0.61 -13.92 12.68
C SER A 74 1.76 -13.17 12.03
N SER A 75 1.43 -12.14 11.27
CA SER A 75 2.42 -11.31 10.59
C SER A 75 3.01 -10.28 11.55
N ARG A 76 4.32 -10.10 11.51
CA ARG A 76 4.99 -9.02 12.24
C ARG A 76 4.80 -7.70 11.51
N LEU A 77 4.84 -6.59 12.23
CA LEU A 77 4.72 -5.24 11.68
C LEU A 77 5.67 -5.01 10.48
N GLU A 78 6.92 -5.49 10.56
CA GLU A 78 7.88 -5.32 9.46
C GLU A 78 7.47 -6.08 8.19
N THR A 79 6.77 -7.20 8.32
CA THR A 79 6.23 -7.95 7.18
C THR A 79 5.12 -7.16 6.53
N LEU A 80 4.14 -6.67 7.31
CA LEU A 80 3.05 -5.83 6.81
C LEU A 80 3.58 -4.53 6.16
N GLN A 81 4.59 -3.91 6.74
CA GLN A 81 5.25 -2.74 6.13
C GLN A 81 5.91 -3.07 4.79
N ARG A 82 6.52 -4.25 4.63
CA ARG A 82 7.07 -4.69 3.33
C ARG A 82 6.00 -4.90 2.28
N GLU A 83 4.86 -5.47 2.65
CA GLU A 83 3.70 -5.63 1.77
C GLU A 83 3.16 -4.28 1.31
N VAL A 84 2.97 -3.35 2.24
CA VAL A 84 2.56 -1.97 1.96
C VAL A 84 3.57 -1.29 1.02
N ALA A 85 4.87 -1.43 1.28
CA ALA A 85 5.91 -0.85 0.43
C ALA A 85 5.90 -1.47 -0.98
N LEU A 86 5.68 -2.79 -1.10
CA LEU A 86 5.54 -3.46 -2.39
C LEU A 86 4.30 -2.97 -3.14
N GLY A 87 3.15 -2.92 -2.47
CA GLY A 87 1.90 -2.43 -3.06
C GLY A 87 2.00 -0.98 -3.53
N ALA A 88 2.59 -0.10 -2.71
CA ALA A 88 2.86 1.28 -3.08
C ALA A 88 3.80 1.37 -4.30
N GLY A 89 4.81 0.51 -4.38
CA GLY A 89 5.69 0.38 -5.55
C GLY A 89 4.98 -0.08 -6.83
N LEU A 90 3.84 -0.76 -6.69
CA LEU A 90 2.93 -1.15 -7.76
C LEU A 90 1.78 -0.16 -7.97
N LYS A 91 1.83 1.00 -7.31
CA LYS A 91 0.82 2.08 -7.37
C LYS A 91 -0.55 1.65 -6.84
N MET A 92 -0.61 0.70 -5.90
CA MET A 92 -1.81 0.45 -5.11
C MET A 92 -2.06 1.64 -4.17
N ASN A 93 -3.33 1.90 -3.85
CA ASN A 93 -3.70 3.02 -2.98
C ASN A 93 -4.60 2.60 -1.81
N LEU A 94 -4.85 1.31 -1.65
CA LEU A 94 -5.64 0.78 -0.55
C LEU A 94 -5.16 -0.63 -0.19
N PHE A 95 -4.91 -0.88 1.09
CA PHE A 95 -4.79 -2.22 1.64
C PHE A 95 -5.86 -2.44 2.69
N THR A 96 -6.44 -3.65 2.70
CA THR A 96 -7.33 -4.08 3.76
C THR A 96 -6.74 -5.31 4.45
N TYR A 97 -6.82 -5.33 5.77
CA TYR A 97 -6.40 -6.47 6.58
C TYR A 97 -7.61 -7.11 7.21
N TYR A 98 -7.87 -8.34 6.85
CA TYR A 98 -8.92 -9.16 7.45
C TYR A 98 -8.41 -9.68 8.79
N MET A 99 -9.00 -9.21 9.88
CA MET A 99 -8.40 -9.31 11.21
C MET A 99 -9.13 -10.30 12.13
N GLU A 100 -10.44 -10.51 11.97
CA GLU A 100 -11.26 -11.28 12.91
C GLU A 100 -10.88 -10.96 14.39
N HIS A 101 -10.27 -11.93 15.06
CA HIS A 101 -9.78 -11.81 16.44
C HIS A 101 -8.28 -11.46 16.54
N GLN A 102 -7.58 -11.24 15.43
CA GLN A 102 -6.13 -10.97 15.39
C GLN A 102 -5.78 -9.49 15.69
N PHE A 103 -6.57 -8.84 16.53
CA PHE A 103 -6.31 -7.48 17.02
C PHE A 103 -6.41 -7.44 18.54
N ALA A 104 -5.45 -6.80 19.21
CA ALA A 104 -5.39 -6.69 20.66
C ALA A 104 -6.37 -5.61 21.17
N PHE A 105 -7.62 -6.02 21.43
CA PHE A 105 -8.66 -5.12 21.92
C PHE A 105 -8.41 -4.74 23.37
N GLN A 106 -8.07 -3.48 23.65
CA GLN A 106 -7.78 -3.00 25.01
C GLN A 106 -8.97 -3.11 25.98
N LYS A 107 -10.20 -2.90 25.48
CA LYS A 107 -11.42 -3.02 26.31
C LYS A 107 -11.93 -4.45 26.45
N HIS A 108 -11.44 -5.35 25.62
CA HIS A 108 -11.86 -6.76 25.58
C HIS A 108 -10.64 -7.68 25.45
N PRO A 109 -9.78 -7.75 26.48
CA PRO A 109 -8.48 -8.42 26.40
C PRO A 109 -8.57 -9.95 26.31
N LEU A 110 -9.75 -10.51 26.38
CA LEU A 110 -10.00 -11.95 26.18
C LEU A 110 -10.20 -12.30 24.70
N ILE A 111 -10.41 -11.31 23.84
CA ILE A 111 -10.55 -11.51 22.38
C ILE A 111 -9.16 -11.69 21.78
N GLY A 112 -9.02 -12.75 21.00
CA GLY A 112 -7.80 -13.06 20.26
C GLY A 112 -6.70 -13.75 21.07
N PRO A 113 -5.69 -14.28 20.37
CA PRO A 113 -4.57 -14.92 21.01
C PRO A 113 -3.74 -13.92 21.81
N LYS A 114 -3.18 -14.36 22.95
CA LYS A 114 -2.29 -13.54 23.77
C LYS A 114 -1.01 -13.13 23.04
N ASP A 115 -0.55 -14.01 22.16
CA ASP A 115 0.65 -13.79 21.36
C ASP A 115 0.25 -13.71 19.88
N GLY A 116 0.72 -12.69 19.18
CA GLY A 116 0.57 -12.55 17.73
C GLY A 116 -0.62 -11.70 17.25
N SER A 117 -1.48 -11.20 18.14
CA SER A 117 -2.45 -10.18 17.76
C SER A 117 -1.76 -8.84 17.44
N LEU A 118 -2.25 -8.15 16.43
CA LEU A 118 -1.75 -6.83 16.04
C LEU A 118 -2.12 -5.81 17.13
N GLU A 119 -1.12 -5.19 17.71
CA GLU A 119 -1.31 -4.17 18.75
C GLU A 119 -1.82 -2.84 18.15
N PRO A 120 -2.62 -2.05 18.89
CA PRO A 120 -3.09 -0.74 18.42
C PRO A 120 -1.98 0.19 17.95
N GLY A 121 -0.83 0.20 18.64
CA GLY A 121 0.34 0.99 18.25
C GLY A 121 0.98 0.51 16.94
N GLU A 122 0.99 -0.80 16.69
CA GLU A 122 1.50 -1.38 15.45
C GLU A 122 0.58 -1.03 14.27
N LEU A 123 -0.75 -1.14 14.45
CA LEU A 123 -1.71 -0.73 13.42
C LEU A 123 -1.58 0.77 13.11
N GLN A 124 -1.40 1.61 14.14
CA GLN A 124 -1.18 3.04 13.97
C GLN A 124 0.10 3.33 13.17
N ALA A 125 1.19 2.65 13.50
CA ALA A 125 2.45 2.76 12.78
C ALA A 125 2.32 2.30 11.31
N LEU A 126 1.55 1.22 11.07
CA LEU A 126 1.29 0.72 9.73
C LEU A 126 0.45 1.70 8.90
N VAL A 127 -0.59 2.29 9.50
CA VAL A 127 -1.43 3.33 8.84
C VAL A 127 -0.58 4.53 8.45
N GLU A 128 0.27 5.03 9.36
CA GLU A 128 1.16 6.15 9.06
C GLU A 128 2.20 5.79 7.99
N PHE A 129 2.73 4.57 8.01
CA PHE A 129 3.64 4.07 7.00
C PHE A 129 2.99 4.01 5.60
N GLY A 130 1.70 3.60 5.53
CA GLY A 130 0.90 3.61 4.31
C GLY A 130 0.63 5.04 3.82
N ARG A 131 0.21 5.93 4.73
CA ARG A 131 -0.11 7.34 4.44
C ARG A 131 1.06 8.07 3.79
N GLN A 132 2.29 7.84 4.27
CA GLN A 132 3.52 8.39 3.67
C GLN A 132 3.79 7.87 2.25
N ARG A 133 3.03 6.88 1.80
CA ARG A 133 3.15 6.22 0.47
C ARG A 133 1.89 6.35 -0.37
N TRP A 134 0.98 7.25 0.01
CA TRP A 134 -0.31 7.45 -0.68
C TRP A 134 -1.14 6.17 -0.76
N LEU A 135 -1.09 5.37 0.32
CA LEU A 135 -1.79 4.11 0.46
C LEU A 135 -2.55 4.09 1.78
N ASP A 136 -3.88 4.00 1.70
CA ASP A 136 -4.74 3.88 2.87
C ASP A 136 -4.73 2.44 3.40
N ILE A 137 -4.84 2.30 4.71
CA ILE A 137 -4.94 1.01 5.40
C ILE A 137 -6.29 0.94 6.10
N LEU A 138 -7.05 -0.13 5.84
CA LEU A 138 -8.33 -0.40 6.50
C LEU A 138 -8.29 -1.78 7.17
N GLY A 139 -8.69 -1.83 8.44
CA GLY A 139 -9.02 -3.07 9.11
C GLY A 139 -10.39 -3.58 8.66
N ASN A 140 -10.51 -4.86 8.39
CA ASN A 140 -11.76 -5.51 8.06
C ASN A 140 -12.14 -6.47 9.19
N GLN A 141 -13.18 -6.10 9.96
CA GLN A 141 -13.71 -6.89 11.07
C GLN A 141 -15.02 -7.55 10.65
N GLN A 142 -15.10 -8.87 10.82
CA GLN A 142 -16.34 -9.62 10.63
C GLN A 142 -17.34 -9.31 11.75
N SER A 143 -18.64 -9.41 11.45
CA SER A 143 -19.71 -9.15 12.40
C SER A 143 -20.83 -10.19 12.42
N PHE A 144 -21.06 -10.92 11.34
CA PHE A 144 -22.11 -11.95 11.23
C PHE A 144 -21.56 -13.37 11.03
N GLY A 145 -20.33 -13.53 10.59
CA GLY A 145 -19.64 -14.81 10.47
C GLY A 145 -18.27 -14.72 11.13
N HIS A 146 -17.67 -15.86 11.44
CA HIS A 146 -16.34 -15.92 12.05
C HIS A 146 -16.22 -15.10 13.34
N PHE A 147 -17.25 -15.23 14.20
CA PHE A 147 -17.39 -14.42 15.40
C PHE A 147 -17.32 -15.27 16.68
N GLU A 148 -17.03 -16.56 16.53
CA GLU A 148 -17.00 -17.56 17.61
C GLU A 148 -15.97 -17.17 18.68
N ASP A 149 -14.79 -16.72 18.27
CA ASP A 149 -13.70 -16.32 19.17
C ASP A 149 -13.92 -14.95 19.82
N ILE A 150 -14.95 -14.21 19.39
CA ILE A 150 -15.30 -12.88 19.93
C ILE A 150 -16.46 -12.97 20.92
N LEU A 151 -17.34 -13.96 20.77
CA LEU A 151 -18.55 -14.14 21.59
C LEU A 151 -18.37 -15.05 22.80
N GLN A 152 -17.16 -15.47 23.14
CA GLN A 152 -16.84 -16.32 24.29
C GLN A 152 -16.91 -15.60 25.63
#